data_c97984666705f6cc59c2fb5e745175bb
#
_entry.id   c97984666705f6cc59c2fb5e745175bb
#
_cell.length_a   1.000
_cell.length_b   1.000
_cell.length_c   1.000
_cell.angle_alpha   90.00
_cell.angle_beta   90.00
_cell.angle_gamma   90.00
#
_symmetry.space_group_name_H-M   'P 1'
#
loop_
_entity.id
_entity.type
_entity.pdbx_description
1 polymer ?
#
loop_
_entity_poly.entity_id
_entity_poly.type
_entity_poly.pdbx_seq_one_letter_code
_entity_poly.pdbx_strand_id
1 'polypeptide(L)'
;GIPAVVYGDVDNSNIVLDANEVAKQVRDSGFYSSVIKLTIDKNTIDVILKDLQRDPRKSHITHMDFFAVDKNKAVVVNIPIMFINEDTCAGVKLSGGIISHIQTELEISCLPKDIPENITVDIAELELGHSVHLSEVKLPANVELVTPVDEEHDSPVVSCYEPKAEKIEEVEAAPVDDEAGDTDDNTKADADTDSKEEDSK
;
A
#
# COMPACT_ATOMS: atom_id res chain seq x y z
N GLY A 1 -20.13 3.50 10.64
CA GLY A 1 -19.97 4.34 9.44
C GLY A 1 -18.55 4.83 9.32
N ILE A 2 -18.14 5.10 8.10
CA ILE A 2 -16.81 5.62 7.77
C ILE A 2 -16.99 7.12 7.49
N PRO A 3 -16.26 8.00 8.17
CA PRO A 3 -16.29 9.43 7.85
C PRO A 3 -15.64 9.67 6.49
N ALA A 4 -16.21 10.56 5.72
CA ALA A 4 -15.70 10.97 4.42
C ALA A 4 -15.98 12.46 4.15
N VAL A 5 -15.14 13.05 3.32
CA VAL A 5 -15.27 14.45 2.89
C VAL A 5 -15.46 14.47 1.38
N VAL A 6 -16.39 15.30 0.92
CA VAL A 6 -16.59 15.60 -0.50
C VAL A 6 -16.21 17.06 -0.72
N TYR A 7 -15.35 17.34 -1.69
CA TYR A 7 -14.91 18.68 -2.05
C TYR A 7 -14.69 18.78 -3.58
N GLY A 8 -14.44 19.98 -4.08
CA GLY A 8 -14.20 20.21 -5.51
C GLY A 8 -15.23 21.16 -6.12
N ASP A 9 -15.91 20.76 -7.19
CA ASP A 9 -16.91 21.57 -7.89
C ASP A 9 -18.25 21.71 -7.13
N VAL A 10 -18.36 21.18 -5.93
CA VAL A 10 -19.50 21.28 -5.02
C VAL A 10 -19.09 21.87 -3.68
N ASP A 11 -20.07 22.32 -2.91
CA ASP A 11 -19.83 22.77 -1.54
C ASP A 11 -19.25 21.64 -0.69
N ASN A 12 -18.20 21.96 0.06
CA ASN A 12 -17.55 20.99 0.93
C ASN A 12 -18.55 20.42 1.93
N SER A 13 -18.69 19.10 1.93
CA SER A 13 -19.59 18.39 2.82
C SER A 13 -18.94 17.21 3.51
N ASN A 14 -19.22 17.09 4.81
CA ASN A 14 -18.82 15.93 5.59
C ASN A 14 -19.96 14.92 5.57
N ILE A 15 -19.66 13.69 5.21
CA ILE A 15 -20.61 12.60 5.10
C ILE A 15 -20.17 11.38 5.90
N VAL A 16 -21.10 10.49 6.16
CA VAL A 16 -20.80 9.20 6.78
C VAL A 16 -21.31 8.10 5.86
N LEU A 17 -20.41 7.23 5.44
CA LEU A 17 -20.70 6.11 4.54
C LEU A 17 -20.96 4.82 5.34
N ASP A 18 -21.73 3.91 4.76
CA ASP A 18 -21.88 2.57 5.32
C ASP A 18 -20.62 1.74 5.09
N ALA A 19 -20.05 1.24 6.20
CA ALA A 19 -18.79 0.50 6.14
C ALA A 19 -18.88 -0.81 5.35
N ASN A 20 -20.07 -1.44 5.31
CA ASN A 20 -20.26 -2.71 4.60
C ASN A 20 -20.37 -2.49 3.08
N GLU A 21 -21.01 -1.41 2.67
CA GLU A 21 -21.10 -1.05 1.25
C GLU A 21 -19.73 -0.64 0.70
N VAL A 22 -19.02 0.22 1.43
CA VAL A 22 -17.67 0.63 1.07
C VAL A 22 -16.71 -0.57 1.01
N ALA A 23 -16.76 -1.47 1.99
CA ALA A 23 -15.91 -2.66 2.01
C ALA A 23 -16.12 -3.61 0.81
N LYS A 24 -17.31 -3.60 0.22
CA LYS A 24 -17.58 -4.36 -1.01
C LYS A 24 -16.99 -3.68 -2.24
N GLN A 25 -17.17 -2.36 -2.34
CA GLN A 25 -16.73 -1.57 -3.49
C GLN A 25 -15.20 -1.49 -3.57
N VAL A 26 -14.54 -1.31 -2.43
CA VAL A 26 -13.07 -1.19 -2.33
C VAL A 26 -12.31 -2.48 -2.70
N ARG A 27 -13.00 -3.61 -2.83
CA ARG A 27 -12.41 -4.87 -3.35
C ARG A 27 -12.19 -4.84 -4.86
N ASP A 28 -12.91 -3.98 -5.53
CA ASP A 28 -12.77 -3.79 -6.96
C ASP A 28 -11.65 -2.77 -7.22
N SER A 29 -10.66 -3.15 -8.02
CA SER A 29 -9.55 -2.26 -8.39
C SER A 29 -10.04 -1.03 -9.14
N GLY A 30 -11.09 -1.17 -9.94
CA GLY A 30 -11.73 -0.07 -10.65
C GLY A 30 -12.32 1.01 -9.75
N PHE A 31 -12.57 0.71 -8.47
CA PHE A 31 -13.10 1.71 -7.53
C PHE A 31 -12.14 2.89 -7.30
N TYR A 32 -10.83 2.64 -7.38
CA TYR A 32 -9.80 3.67 -7.15
C TYR A 32 -9.66 4.64 -8.33
N SER A 33 -9.99 4.17 -9.52
CA SER A 33 -9.76 4.88 -10.78
C SER A 33 -11.03 5.21 -11.55
N SER A 34 -12.23 4.97 -10.99
CA SER A 34 -13.48 5.23 -11.69
C SER A 34 -14.27 6.41 -11.11
N VAL A 35 -15.16 6.96 -11.94
CA VAL A 35 -16.13 7.95 -11.49
C VAL A 35 -17.27 7.25 -10.74
N ILE A 36 -17.41 7.58 -9.47
CA ILE A 36 -18.39 7.03 -8.55
C ILE A 36 -19.59 7.95 -8.46
N LYS A 37 -20.79 7.40 -8.50
CA LYS A 37 -22.01 8.15 -8.24
C LYS A 37 -22.34 8.10 -6.76
N LEU A 38 -22.09 9.18 -6.07
CA LEU A 38 -22.39 9.32 -4.65
C LEU A 38 -23.77 9.96 -4.47
N THR A 39 -24.66 9.24 -3.81
CA THR A 39 -26.00 9.75 -3.49
C THR A 39 -26.04 10.23 -2.05
N ILE A 40 -26.20 11.54 -1.88
CA ILE A 40 -26.32 12.18 -0.57
C ILE A 40 -27.76 12.70 -0.46
N ASP A 41 -28.53 12.13 0.46
CA ASP A 41 -29.97 12.37 0.62
C ASP A 41 -30.77 12.10 -0.68
N LYS A 42 -30.93 13.11 -1.52
CA LYS A 42 -31.66 13.04 -2.81
C LYS A 42 -30.83 13.51 -4.00
N ASN A 43 -29.63 14.01 -3.75
CA ASN A 43 -28.73 14.52 -4.78
C ASN A 43 -27.70 13.46 -5.15
N THR A 44 -27.49 13.26 -6.42
CA THR A 44 -26.42 12.39 -6.94
C THR A 44 -25.32 13.25 -7.53
N ILE A 45 -24.10 13.03 -7.06
CA ILE A 45 -22.90 13.77 -7.44
C ILE A 45 -21.92 12.78 -8.04
N ASP A 46 -21.30 13.13 -9.16
CA ASP A 46 -20.21 12.36 -9.75
C ASP A 46 -18.90 12.73 -9.02
N VAL A 47 -18.25 11.76 -8.39
CA VAL A 47 -17.05 11.95 -7.59
C VAL A 47 -15.98 10.93 -7.96
N ILE A 48 -14.73 11.24 -7.67
CA ILE A 48 -13.59 10.33 -7.77
C ILE A 48 -12.98 10.18 -6.37
N LEU A 49 -12.52 8.98 -6.04
CA LEU A 49 -11.77 8.74 -4.83
C LEU A 49 -10.38 9.39 -4.96
N LYS A 50 -10.07 10.32 -4.06
CA LYS A 50 -8.77 11.00 -4.05
C LYS A 50 -7.80 10.37 -3.07
N ASP A 51 -8.29 10.02 -1.88
CA ASP A 51 -7.49 9.34 -0.86
C ASP A 51 -8.34 8.37 -0.04
N LEU A 52 -7.71 7.30 0.43
CA LEU A 52 -8.32 6.29 1.26
C LEU A 52 -7.37 5.89 2.39
N GLN A 53 -7.71 6.29 3.61
CA GLN A 53 -6.93 5.97 4.80
C GLN A 53 -7.37 4.67 5.42
N ARG A 54 -6.41 3.82 5.77
CA ARG A 54 -6.64 2.53 6.42
C ARG A 54 -5.84 2.42 7.72
N ASP A 55 -6.42 1.73 8.70
CA ASP A 55 -5.68 1.31 9.89
C ASP A 55 -4.71 0.19 9.50
N PRO A 56 -3.38 0.36 9.72
CA PRO A 56 -2.37 -0.63 9.30
C PRO A 56 -2.52 -1.97 10.02
N ARG A 57 -3.13 -2.00 11.22
CA ARG A 57 -3.27 -3.23 12.01
C ARG A 57 -4.54 -4.01 11.69
N LYS A 58 -5.64 -3.31 11.40
CA LYS A 58 -6.97 -3.92 11.23
C LYS A 58 -7.47 -3.87 9.80
N SER A 59 -6.75 -3.19 8.91
CA SER A 59 -7.15 -2.93 7.52
C SER A 59 -8.54 -2.26 7.38
N HIS A 60 -9.06 -1.68 8.47
CA HIS A 60 -10.30 -0.93 8.43
C HIS A 60 -10.07 0.44 7.80
N ILE A 61 -11.02 0.87 6.99
CA ILE A 61 -11.01 2.20 6.40
C ILE A 61 -11.37 3.21 7.51
N THR A 62 -10.51 4.19 7.71
CA THR A 62 -10.65 5.23 8.73
C THR A 62 -11.21 6.52 8.17
N HIS A 63 -10.86 6.87 6.94
CA HIS A 63 -11.31 8.07 6.26
C HIS A 63 -11.31 7.89 4.74
N MET A 64 -12.15 8.64 4.04
CA MET A 64 -12.19 8.68 2.58
C MET A 64 -12.38 10.11 2.09
N ASP A 65 -11.61 10.48 1.08
CA ASP A 65 -11.65 11.78 0.46
C ASP A 65 -12.17 11.65 -0.97
N PHE A 66 -13.26 12.34 -1.26
CA PHE A 66 -13.87 12.36 -2.58
C PHE A 66 -13.76 13.74 -3.22
N PHE A 67 -13.34 13.73 -4.47
CA PHE A 67 -13.31 14.93 -5.29
C PHE A 67 -14.47 14.93 -6.27
N ALA A 68 -15.36 15.92 -6.16
CA ALA A 68 -16.46 16.11 -7.10
C ALA A 68 -15.93 16.62 -8.44
N VAL A 69 -16.34 15.96 -9.52
CA VAL A 69 -15.78 16.20 -10.84
C VAL A 69 -16.82 16.72 -11.83
N ASP A 70 -16.38 17.68 -12.62
CA ASP A 70 -17.08 18.14 -13.82
C ASP A 70 -16.61 17.34 -15.05
N LYS A 71 -17.55 16.94 -15.90
CA LYS A 71 -17.29 16.15 -17.12
C LYS A 71 -16.32 16.78 -18.11
N ASN A 72 -16.11 18.09 -18.02
CA ASN A 72 -15.35 18.90 -18.96
C ASN A 72 -14.01 19.41 -18.40
N LYS A 73 -13.71 19.13 -17.15
CA LYS A 73 -12.46 19.52 -16.51
C LYS A 73 -11.52 18.33 -16.40
N ALA A 74 -10.23 18.54 -16.71
CA ALA A 74 -9.20 17.56 -16.45
C ALA A 74 -9.03 17.40 -14.94
N VAL A 75 -8.89 16.16 -14.50
CA VAL A 75 -8.69 15.81 -13.09
C VAL A 75 -7.41 15.00 -12.93
N VAL A 76 -6.76 15.20 -11.80
CA VAL A 76 -5.57 14.43 -11.43
C VAL A 76 -6.00 13.26 -10.57
N VAL A 77 -5.70 12.06 -11.03
CA VAL A 77 -6.09 10.80 -10.38
C VAL A 77 -4.89 9.89 -10.24
N ASN A 78 -4.83 9.14 -9.15
CA ASN A 78 -3.84 8.08 -8.94
C ASN A 78 -4.39 6.78 -9.52
N ILE A 79 -3.67 6.20 -10.47
CA ILE A 79 -4.05 4.95 -11.13
C ILE A 79 -3.10 3.84 -10.71
N PRO A 80 -3.61 2.68 -10.29
CA PRO A 80 -2.77 1.55 -9.93
C PRO A 80 -2.08 0.97 -11.16
N ILE A 81 -0.81 0.59 -10.97
CA ILE A 81 -0.02 -0.12 -11.98
C ILE A 81 -0.24 -1.62 -11.79
N MET A 82 -0.53 -2.32 -12.88
CA MET A 82 -0.54 -3.77 -12.92
C MET A 82 0.68 -4.28 -13.68
N PHE A 83 1.52 -5.02 -12.99
CA PHE A 83 2.67 -5.67 -13.60
C PHE A 83 2.24 -7.03 -14.16
N ILE A 84 2.63 -7.29 -15.40
CA ILE A 84 2.37 -8.58 -16.05
C ILE A 84 3.69 -9.29 -16.32
N ASN A 85 3.62 -10.64 -16.36
CA ASN A 85 4.77 -11.51 -16.67
C ASN A 85 5.88 -11.52 -15.58
N GLU A 86 5.56 -11.22 -14.33
CA GLU A 86 6.50 -11.28 -13.21
C GLU A 86 7.18 -12.65 -13.09
N ASP A 87 6.39 -13.74 -13.16
CA ASP A 87 6.88 -15.11 -13.08
C ASP A 87 7.75 -15.52 -14.27
N THR A 88 7.63 -14.80 -15.40
CA THR A 88 8.37 -15.10 -16.64
C THR A 88 9.57 -14.18 -16.84
N CYS A 89 9.75 -13.20 -15.98
CA CYS A 89 10.85 -12.24 -16.00
C CYS A 89 12.21 -12.95 -16.10
N ALA A 90 13.05 -12.52 -17.03
CA ALA A 90 14.37 -13.09 -17.26
C ALA A 90 15.26 -12.97 -16.02
N GLY A 91 15.23 -11.86 -15.31
CA GLY A 91 15.97 -11.62 -14.08
C GLY A 91 15.61 -12.57 -12.95
N VAL A 92 14.32 -12.92 -12.83
CA VAL A 92 13.84 -13.87 -11.80
C VAL A 92 14.20 -15.31 -12.17
N LYS A 93 13.85 -15.75 -13.40
CA LYS A 93 14.04 -17.15 -13.82
C LYS A 93 15.49 -17.56 -14.00
N LEU A 94 16.30 -16.71 -14.60
CA LEU A 94 17.68 -17.04 -14.95
C LEU A 94 18.65 -16.74 -13.83
N SER A 95 18.41 -15.67 -13.08
CA SER A 95 19.37 -15.15 -12.11
C SER A 95 18.85 -15.20 -10.67
N GLY A 96 17.61 -15.66 -10.42
CA GLY A 96 17.04 -15.71 -9.07
C GLY A 96 16.85 -14.34 -8.42
N GLY A 97 16.71 -13.29 -9.23
CA GLY A 97 16.50 -11.92 -8.76
C GLY A 97 15.12 -11.74 -8.08
N ILE A 98 15.03 -10.70 -7.26
CA ILE A 98 13.78 -10.26 -6.62
C ILE A 98 13.31 -8.99 -7.32
N ILE A 99 12.03 -8.97 -7.67
CA ILE A 99 11.38 -7.78 -8.21
C ILE A 99 10.98 -6.87 -7.05
N SER A 100 11.36 -5.60 -7.14
CA SER A 100 10.93 -4.55 -6.22
C SER A 100 10.05 -3.56 -6.96
N HIS A 101 8.82 -3.44 -6.51
CA HIS A 101 7.87 -2.44 -6.98
C HIS A 101 8.16 -1.14 -6.22
N ILE A 102 8.72 -0.15 -6.93
CA ILE A 102 9.08 1.16 -6.35
C ILE A 102 7.86 2.07 -6.37
N GLN A 103 7.12 2.04 -7.48
CA GLN A 103 5.88 2.77 -7.63
C GLN A 103 4.75 1.79 -7.96
N THR A 104 3.68 1.86 -7.19
CA THR A 104 2.47 1.04 -7.38
C THR A 104 1.32 1.82 -7.98
N GLU A 105 1.43 3.15 -7.98
CA GLU A 105 0.42 4.08 -8.50
C GLU A 105 1.09 5.18 -9.30
N LEU A 106 0.42 5.67 -10.34
CA LEU A 106 0.85 6.81 -11.15
C LEU A 106 -0.17 7.94 -11.07
N GLU A 107 0.32 9.16 -10.87
CA GLU A 107 -0.50 10.37 -10.98
C GLU A 107 -0.64 10.78 -12.44
N ILE A 108 -1.88 10.74 -12.92
CA ILE A 108 -2.22 11.13 -14.28
C ILE A 108 -3.25 12.25 -14.31
N SER A 109 -3.18 13.07 -15.35
CA SER A 109 -4.17 14.10 -15.67
C SER A 109 -4.97 13.66 -16.88
N CYS A 110 -6.27 13.51 -16.73
CA CYS A 110 -7.15 13.12 -17.82
C CYS A 110 -8.58 13.64 -17.62
N LEU A 111 -9.42 13.50 -18.63
CA LEU A 111 -10.85 13.76 -18.47
C LEU A 111 -11.53 12.59 -17.74
N PRO A 112 -12.59 12.84 -16.96
CA PRO A 112 -13.30 11.79 -16.20
C PRO A 112 -13.83 10.63 -17.05
N LYS A 113 -13.97 10.81 -18.35
CA LYS A 113 -14.42 9.78 -19.29
C LYS A 113 -13.31 8.84 -19.78
N ASP A 114 -12.08 9.34 -19.73
CA ASP A 114 -10.91 8.68 -20.30
C ASP A 114 -10.00 8.07 -19.20
N ILE A 115 -10.50 8.00 -17.98
CA ILE A 115 -9.78 7.40 -16.84
C ILE A 115 -9.67 5.89 -17.07
N PRO A 116 -8.46 5.32 -17.18
CA PRO A 116 -8.27 3.88 -17.28
C PRO A 116 -8.40 3.22 -15.91
N GLU A 117 -8.85 1.98 -15.85
CA GLU A 117 -8.95 1.24 -14.58
C GLU A 117 -7.58 0.89 -14.01
N ASN A 118 -6.60 0.62 -14.86
CA ASN A 118 -5.22 0.29 -14.50
C ASN A 118 -4.27 0.63 -15.64
N ILE A 119 -2.99 0.74 -15.31
CA ILE A 119 -1.91 0.89 -16.29
C ILE A 119 -1.10 -0.41 -16.25
N THR A 120 -0.99 -1.09 -17.39
CA THR A 120 -0.31 -2.37 -17.50
C THR A 120 1.13 -2.18 -17.92
N VAL A 121 2.07 -2.72 -17.15
CA VAL A 121 3.50 -2.70 -17.43
C VAL A 121 3.99 -4.14 -17.61
N ASP A 122 4.59 -4.43 -18.77
CA ASP A 122 5.17 -5.73 -19.05
C ASP A 122 6.64 -5.77 -18.61
N ILE A 123 6.97 -6.71 -17.73
CA ILE A 123 8.31 -6.87 -17.17
C ILE A 123 8.98 -8.18 -17.59
N ALA A 124 8.50 -8.84 -18.67
CA ALA A 124 9.05 -10.10 -19.15
C ALA A 124 10.56 -10.01 -19.52
N GLU A 125 10.97 -8.89 -20.10
CA GLU A 125 12.34 -8.65 -20.58
C GLU A 125 13.26 -8.01 -19.52
N LEU A 126 12.78 -7.78 -18.30
CA LEU A 126 13.56 -7.15 -17.24
C LEU A 126 14.70 -8.08 -16.79
N GLU A 127 15.94 -7.64 -16.95
CA GLU A 127 17.14 -8.34 -16.53
C GLU A 127 17.56 -7.95 -15.11
N LEU A 128 18.44 -8.76 -14.52
CA LEU A 128 18.99 -8.50 -13.18
C LEU A 128 19.84 -7.22 -13.18
N GLY A 129 19.57 -6.33 -12.22
CA GLY A 129 20.23 -5.03 -12.11
C GLY A 129 19.63 -3.93 -12.99
N HIS A 130 18.61 -4.24 -13.78
CA HIS A 130 17.88 -3.27 -14.60
C HIS A 130 16.58 -2.82 -13.90
N SER A 131 16.09 -1.65 -14.31
CA SER A 131 14.83 -1.07 -13.85
C SER A 131 14.04 -0.56 -15.06
N VAL A 132 12.73 -0.67 -14.97
CA VAL A 132 11.80 -0.04 -15.93
C VAL A 132 11.47 1.34 -15.40
N HIS A 133 11.62 2.34 -16.26
CA HIS A 133 11.38 3.74 -15.96
C HIS A 133 10.00 4.20 -16.44
N LEU A 134 9.55 5.35 -15.95
CA LEU A 134 8.27 5.96 -16.34
C LEU A 134 8.17 6.21 -17.85
N SER A 135 9.29 6.52 -18.52
CA SER A 135 9.37 6.74 -19.95
C SER A 135 8.99 5.51 -20.79
N GLU A 136 9.19 4.31 -20.25
CA GLU A 136 8.91 3.04 -20.93
C GLU A 136 7.46 2.57 -20.75
N VAL A 137 6.71 3.21 -19.84
CA VAL A 137 5.32 2.86 -19.55
C VAL A 137 4.41 3.31 -20.69
N LYS A 138 3.67 2.37 -21.27
CA LYS A 138 2.69 2.65 -22.31
C LYS A 138 1.42 3.25 -21.70
N LEU A 139 1.24 4.53 -21.90
CA LEU A 139 0.02 5.23 -21.47
C LEU A 139 -1.08 5.06 -22.53
N PRO A 140 -2.36 4.95 -22.10
CA PRO A 140 -3.50 4.99 -23.00
C PRO A 140 -3.66 6.39 -23.63
N ALA A 141 -4.47 6.46 -24.69
CA ALA A 141 -4.75 7.73 -25.37
C ALA A 141 -5.48 8.71 -24.44
N ASN A 142 -5.20 10.00 -24.60
CA ASN A 142 -5.81 11.12 -23.81
C ASN A 142 -5.45 11.16 -22.31
N VAL A 143 -4.35 10.53 -21.93
CA VAL A 143 -3.82 10.54 -20.56
C VAL A 143 -2.46 11.21 -20.55
N GLU A 144 -2.27 12.18 -19.70
CA GLU A 144 -1.00 12.88 -19.52
C GLU A 144 -0.47 12.59 -18.11
N LEU A 145 0.83 12.36 -17.98
CA LEU A 145 1.48 12.29 -16.66
C LEU A 145 1.54 13.69 -16.06
N VAL A 146 1.23 13.80 -14.77
CA VAL A 146 1.37 15.06 -14.02
C VAL A 146 2.84 15.39 -13.80
N THR A 147 3.65 14.37 -13.54
CA THR A 147 5.10 14.52 -13.45
C THR A 147 5.68 14.52 -14.86
N PRO A 148 6.32 15.60 -15.32
CA PRO A 148 6.97 15.61 -16.61
C PRO A 148 8.07 14.53 -16.62
N VAL A 149 8.08 13.71 -17.66
CA VAL A 149 9.12 12.70 -17.86
C VAL A 149 10.30 13.39 -18.54
N ASP A 150 11.13 14.05 -17.73
CA ASP A 150 12.39 14.63 -18.16
C ASP A 150 13.53 13.70 -17.71
N GLU A 151 14.69 13.78 -18.32
CA GLU A 151 15.87 12.96 -18.00
C GLU A 151 16.27 13.05 -16.49
N GLU A 152 15.89 14.14 -15.82
CA GLU A 152 16.14 14.35 -14.37
C GLU A 152 15.03 13.78 -13.46
N HIS A 153 13.83 13.54 -14.01
CA HIS A 153 12.63 13.10 -13.24
C HIS A 153 12.12 11.73 -13.70
N ASP A 154 12.90 11.00 -14.49
CA ASP A 154 12.54 9.66 -14.93
C ASP A 154 12.74 8.65 -13.79
N SER A 155 11.74 8.56 -12.94
CA SER A 155 11.78 7.69 -11.76
C SER A 155 11.59 6.22 -12.16
N PRO A 156 12.35 5.29 -11.55
CA PRO A 156 12.12 3.87 -11.76
C PRO A 156 10.78 3.43 -11.15
N VAL A 157 10.01 2.66 -11.90
CA VAL A 157 8.73 2.08 -11.50
C VAL A 157 8.93 0.72 -10.84
N VAL A 158 9.77 -0.10 -11.45
CA VAL A 158 10.10 -1.45 -10.98
C VAL A 158 11.58 -1.73 -11.21
N SER A 159 12.21 -2.44 -10.30
CA SER A 159 13.60 -2.87 -10.42
C SER A 159 13.75 -4.35 -10.08
N CYS A 160 14.71 -5.01 -10.74
CA CYS A 160 15.10 -6.38 -10.43
C CYS A 160 16.49 -6.38 -9.82
N TYR A 161 16.63 -6.85 -8.58
CA TYR A 161 17.93 -6.91 -7.91
C TYR A 161 18.23 -8.30 -7.37
N GLU A 162 19.51 -8.59 -7.19
CA GLU A 162 19.96 -9.82 -6.56
C GLU A 162 19.74 -9.72 -5.04
N PRO A 163 19.08 -10.72 -4.42
CA PRO A 163 18.95 -10.73 -2.97
C PRO A 163 20.34 -10.82 -2.34
N LYS A 164 20.78 -9.78 -1.69
CA LYS A 164 21.98 -9.81 -0.89
C LYS A 164 21.70 -10.75 0.29
N ALA A 165 22.19 -11.97 0.22
CA ALA A 165 22.17 -12.87 1.36
C ALA A 165 22.94 -12.13 2.48
N GLU A 166 22.22 -11.66 3.48
CA GLU A 166 22.84 -11.28 4.75
C GLU A 166 23.53 -12.55 5.25
N LYS A 167 24.87 -12.58 5.15
CA LYS A 167 25.66 -13.49 5.96
C LYS A 167 25.27 -13.18 7.40
N ILE A 168 24.45 -14.03 7.96
CA ILE A 168 24.37 -14.17 9.40
C ILE A 168 25.80 -14.52 9.80
N GLU A 169 26.57 -13.54 10.27
CA GLU A 169 27.80 -13.82 10.99
C GLU A 169 27.36 -14.64 12.21
N GLU A 170 27.56 -15.92 12.07
CA GLU A 170 27.53 -16.88 13.17
C GLU A 170 28.52 -16.32 14.19
N VAL A 171 27.98 -15.72 15.24
CA VAL A 171 28.77 -15.30 16.39
C VAL A 171 29.31 -16.61 16.99
N GLU A 172 30.52 -16.92 16.58
CA GLU A 172 31.33 -17.99 17.14
C GLU A 172 31.43 -17.75 18.65
N ALA A 173 30.68 -18.57 19.38
CA ALA A 173 30.74 -18.63 20.83
C ALA A 173 32.16 -19.01 21.22
N ALA A 174 32.90 -18.05 21.76
CA ALA A 174 34.16 -18.31 22.43
C ALA A 174 33.95 -19.27 23.60
N PRO A 175 34.81 -20.28 23.78
CA PRO A 175 34.72 -21.21 24.89
C PRO A 175 35.04 -20.49 26.20
N VAL A 176 34.11 -20.54 27.13
CA VAL A 176 34.35 -20.13 28.53
C VAL A 176 35.11 -21.24 29.20
N ASP A 177 36.33 -20.93 29.56
CA ASP A 177 37.22 -21.75 30.37
C ASP A 177 36.68 -21.81 31.82
N ASP A 178 36.67 -23.04 32.30
CA ASP A 178 36.20 -23.53 33.59
C ASP A 178 37.27 -23.21 34.64
N GLU A 179 36.98 -22.44 35.67
CA GLU A 179 37.75 -22.52 36.91
C GLU A 179 36.86 -22.39 38.13
N ALA A 180 36.91 -23.45 38.90
CA ALA A 180 36.22 -23.75 40.11
C ALA A 180 36.54 -22.76 41.28
N GLY A 181 35.52 -22.57 42.10
CA GLY A 181 35.67 -21.86 43.37
C GLY A 181 34.47 -22.03 44.29
N ASP A 182 34.46 -23.16 44.97
CA ASP A 182 33.80 -23.54 46.18
C ASP A 182 33.57 -22.40 47.23
N THR A 183 32.38 -22.37 47.79
CA THR A 183 32.05 -22.22 49.23
C THR A 183 30.57 -21.86 49.38
N ASP A 184 29.75 -22.78 49.80
CA ASP A 184 29.16 -23.03 51.12
C ASP A 184 28.42 -21.83 51.76
N ASP A 185 27.22 -22.06 52.12
CA ASP A 185 26.46 -21.92 53.35
C ASP A 185 25.04 -21.33 53.19
N ASN A 186 24.11 -22.19 53.27
CA ASN A 186 23.09 -22.39 54.30
C ASN A 186 22.11 -21.23 54.65
N THR A 187 20.90 -21.64 54.69
CA THR A 187 19.80 -21.35 55.60
C THR A 187 18.57 -20.76 54.91
N LYS A 188 17.58 -21.60 54.65
CA LYS A 188 16.44 -22.04 55.49
C LYS A 188 15.35 -20.99 55.70
N ALA A 189 14.20 -21.49 55.36
CA ALA A 189 12.90 -21.39 56.03
C ALA A 189 12.10 -20.09 55.73
N ASP A 190 10.87 -20.09 55.66
CA ASP A 190 9.72 -20.93 55.93
C ASP A 190 8.45 -20.16 55.57
N ALA A 191 7.50 -20.91 55.11
CA ALA A 191 6.10 -20.87 55.52
C ALA A 191 5.28 -19.59 55.21
N ASP A 192 4.25 -19.73 54.50
CA ASP A 192 2.95 -20.30 54.78
C ASP A 192 1.87 -19.24 54.97
N THR A 193 0.72 -19.62 54.52
CA THR A 193 -0.62 -19.30 54.99
C THR A 193 -1.34 -18.23 54.16
N ASP A 194 -2.22 -18.63 53.27
CA ASP A 194 -3.60 -19.15 53.42
C ASP A 194 -4.65 -18.06 53.68
N SER A 195 -5.73 -18.35 53.05
CA SER A 195 -7.10 -17.97 53.30
C SER A 195 -7.61 -16.66 52.69
N LYS A 196 -8.50 -16.81 51.77
CA LYS A 196 -9.93 -17.17 51.90
C LYS A 196 -10.84 -15.97 52.08
N GLU A 197 -11.79 -16.01 51.20
CA GLU A 197 -13.23 -15.70 51.35
C GLU A 197 -13.67 -14.25 51.32
N GLU A 198 -14.52 -14.13 50.39
CA GLU A 198 -16.00 -13.92 50.39
C GLU A 198 -16.39 -12.44 50.44
N ASP A 199 -17.21 -12.12 49.58
CA ASP A 199 -18.64 -12.08 49.38
C ASP A 199 -19.24 -10.65 49.30
N SER A 200 -20.06 -10.54 48.28
CA SER A 200 -21.30 -9.74 48.19
C SER A 200 -21.30 -8.22 48.45
N LYS A 201 -21.62 -7.48 47.44
CA LYS A 201 -22.97 -6.93 47.29
C LYS A 201 -23.14 -6.23 45.94
#